data_a950140fa6e023e97b427ff8b94b9acb
#
_entry.id   a950140fa6e023e97b427ff8b94b9acb
#
_cell.length_a   1.000
_cell.length_b   1.000
_cell.length_c   1.000
_cell.angle_alpha   90.00
_cell.angle_beta   90.00
_cell.angle_gamma   90.00
#
_symmetry.space_group_name_H-M   'P 1'
#
loop_
_entity.id
_entity.type
_entity.pdbx_description
1 polymer ?
#
loop_
_entity_poly.entity_id
_entity_poly.type
_entity_poly.pdbx_seq_one_letter_code
_entity_poly.pdbx_strand_id
1 'polypeptide(L)'
;MAERRSGSISTRKQPQQARSTELVAAILEAAVQVLAKEGAQRFTTARVADKAGVSVGSLYQYFPNKAAILFRLQSDEWRQTSEMLRDILEDRRDPPPQRLRRLVHAFIRSECDEAEVRGALDDAAPLYRDAPEARAARKAMDGTMAAFLYEAAPSSSEAARLRAAELISRTIAALGKDFSSRPRTAAEISAYADAVADMLCAYLKTLRRG
;
A
#
# COMPACT_ATOMS: atom_id res chain seq x y z
N MET A 1 0.55 -25.11 26.09
CA MET A 1 0.97 -24.24 24.99
C MET A 1 0.65 -22.82 25.38
N ALA A 2 1.67 -21.99 25.63
CA ALA A 2 1.46 -20.60 26.06
C ALA A 2 1.11 -19.77 24.84
N GLU A 3 -0.10 -19.21 24.84
CA GLU A 3 -0.55 -18.23 23.88
C GLU A 3 0.37 -16.99 23.96
N ARG A 4 1.20 -16.78 22.93
CA ARG A 4 1.97 -15.54 22.80
C ARG A 4 0.94 -14.41 22.62
N ARG A 5 0.69 -13.64 23.67
CA ARG A 5 -0.08 -12.39 23.59
C ARG A 5 0.62 -11.51 22.56
N SER A 6 -0.03 -11.33 21.42
CA SER A 6 0.34 -10.35 20.41
C SER A 6 0.35 -8.98 21.09
N GLY A 7 1.51 -8.35 21.19
CA GLY A 7 1.60 -6.99 21.73
C GLY A 7 0.81 -6.02 20.84
N SER A 8 0.21 -4.98 21.43
CA SER A 8 -0.51 -3.94 20.68
C SER A 8 0.39 -3.34 19.60
N ILE A 9 -0.12 -3.31 18.37
CA ILE A 9 0.54 -2.67 17.21
C ILE A 9 -0.04 -1.27 16.91
N SER A 10 -1.05 -0.83 17.66
CA SER A 10 -1.63 0.50 17.51
C SER A 10 -0.73 1.57 18.12
N THR A 11 -0.76 2.79 17.56
CA THR A 11 -0.07 3.96 18.11
C THR A 11 -0.66 4.31 19.46
N ARG A 12 0.17 4.40 20.52
CA ARG A 12 -0.28 4.64 21.90
C ARG A 12 -0.89 6.02 22.12
N LYS A 13 -0.37 7.04 21.45
CA LYS A 13 -0.80 8.42 21.61
C LYS A 13 -0.98 9.08 20.26
N GLN A 14 -2.16 9.63 20.03
CA GLN A 14 -2.40 10.46 18.86
C GLN A 14 -1.80 11.86 19.09
N PRO A 15 -1.08 12.44 18.12
CA PRO A 15 -0.56 13.78 18.25
C PRO A 15 -1.72 14.79 18.33
N GLN A 16 -1.85 15.50 19.45
CA GLN A 16 -2.86 16.54 19.63
C GLN A 16 -2.31 17.97 19.52
N GLN A 17 -0.98 18.10 19.45
CA GLN A 17 -0.28 19.39 19.33
C GLN A 17 0.73 19.33 18.17
N ALA A 18 0.98 20.45 17.49
CA ALA A 18 1.89 20.54 16.36
C ALA A 18 3.24 19.88 16.61
N ARG A 19 3.84 20.14 17.79
CA ARG A 19 5.13 19.57 18.20
C ARG A 19 5.15 18.04 18.29
N SER A 20 4.06 17.41 18.68
CA SER A 20 3.97 15.94 18.74
C SER A 20 3.72 15.33 17.38
N THR A 21 3.08 16.06 16.47
CA THR A 21 2.90 15.66 15.06
C THR A 21 4.25 15.67 14.33
N GLU A 22 5.05 16.73 14.50
CA GLU A 22 6.40 16.85 13.94
C GLU A 22 7.33 15.73 14.44
N LEU A 23 7.27 15.41 15.74
CA LEU A 23 8.07 14.33 16.32
C LEU A 23 7.69 12.96 15.73
N VAL A 24 6.41 12.67 15.59
CA VAL A 24 5.95 11.42 14.97
C VAL A 24 6.37 11.37 13.50
N ALA A 25 6.25 12.47 12.76
CA ALA A 25 6.70 12.54 11.36
C ALA A 25 8.21 12.27 11.25
N ALA A 26 9.04 12.89 12.10
CA ALA A 26 10.48 12.64 12.13
C ALA A 26 10.85 11.18 12.47
N ILE A 27 10.12 10.56 13.40
CA ILE A 27 10.29 9.13 13.72
C ILE A 27 9.95 8.25 12.52
N LEU A 28 8.85 8.53 11.82
CA LEU A 28 8.42 7.73 10.66
C LEU A 28 9.36 7.92 9.46
N GLU A 29 9.84 9.14 9.21
CA GLU A 29 10.85 9.41 8.18
C GLU A 29 12.15 8.65 8.46
N ALA A 30 12.65 8.72 9.69
CA ALA A 30 13.83 7.96 10.12
C ALA A 30 13.59 6.45 9.99
N ALA A 31 12.39 5.98 10.31
CA ALA A 31 12.02 4.56 10.19
C ALA A 31 12.06 4.08 8.74
N VAL A 32 11.56 4.86 7.78
CA VAL A 32 11.68 4.55 6.33
C VAL A 32 13.14 4.44 5.93
N GLN A 33 14.00 5.40 6.33
CA GLN A 33 15.43 5.39 5.99
C GLN A 33 16.16 4.18 6.59
N VAL A 34 15.88 3.83 7.85
CA VAL A 34 16.47 2.65 8.51
C VAL A 34 15.98 1.36 7.83
N LEU A 35 14.68 1.29 7.48
CA LEU A 35 14.09 0.12 6.85
C LEU A 35 14.66 -0.12 5.44
N ALA A 36 14.74 0.92 4.61
CA ALA A 36 15.32 0.83 3.26
C ALA A 36 16.79 0.43 3.31
N LYS A 37 17.59 1.04 4.21
CA LYS A 37 19.03 0.80 4.27
C LYS A 37 19.43 -0.52 4.90
N GLU A 38 18.69 -0.97 5.92
CA GLU A 38 19.10 -2.08 6.79
C GLU A 38 18.18 -3.31 6.70
N GLY A 39 17.02 -3.16 6.08
CA GLY A 39 16.00 -4.21 5.97
C GLY A 39 15.27 -4.50 7.29
N ALA A 40 14.21 -5.30 7.20
CA ALA A 40 13.33 -5.63 8.33
C ALA A 40 14.02 -6.37 9.48
N GLN A 41 15.03 -7.19 9.18
CA GLN A 41 15.73 -8.01 10.20
C GLN A 41 16.58 -7.14 11.15
N ARG A 42 17.23 -6.10 10.63
CA ARG A 42 18.08 -5.19 11.39
C ARG A 42 17.34 -3.97 11.91
N PHE A 43 16.07 -3.82 11.59
CA PHE A 43 15.22 -2.73 12.05
C PHE A 43 14.95 -2.82 13.55
N THR A 44 15.36 -1.78 14.30
CA THR A 44 15.15 -1.69 15.76
C THR A 44 14.68 -0.29 16.14
N THR A 45 13.90 -0.19 17.23
CA THR A 45 13.45 1.10 17.78
C THR A 45 14.61 2.00 18.20
N ALA A 46 15.71 1.42 18.68
CA ALA A 46 16.91 2.18 19.06
C ALA A 46 17.56 2.87 17.84
N ARG A 47 17.70 2.17 16.71
CA ARG A 47 18.24 2.74 15.47
C ARG A 47 17.33 3.80 14.87
N VAL A 48 16.02 3.59 14.95
CA VAL A 48 15.06 4.60 14.52
C VAL A 48 15.14 5.84 15.39
N ALA A 49 15.22 5.70 16.73
CA ALA A 49 15.35 6.81 17.65
C ALA A 49 16.66 7.62 17.42
N ASP A 50 17.78 6.91 17.27
CA ASP A 50 19.09 7.51 16.94
C ASP A 50 19.02 8.30 15.63
N LYS A 51 18.49 7.68 14.57
CA LYS A 51 18.33 8.31 13.26
C LYS A 51 17.39 9.52 13.27
N ALA A 52 16.33 9.48 14.09
CA ALA A 52 15.38 10.59 14.28
C ALA A 52 15.91 11.70 15.20
N GLY A 53 17.05 11.51 15.85
CA GLY A 53 17.60 12.47 16.82
C GLY A 53 16.76 12.59 18.11
N VAL A 54 16.05 11.51 18.51
CA VAL A 54 15.17 11.48 19.68
C VAL A 54 15.60 10.42 20.69
N SER A 55 15.20 10.59 21.96
CA SER A 55 15.42 9.53 22.95
C SER A 55 14.52 8.31 22.65
N VAL A 56 15.02 7.11 22.97
CA VAL A 56 14.23 5.87 22.88
C VAL A 56 12.97 5.97 23.76
N GLY A 57 13.06 6.64 24.91
CA GLY A 57 11.91 6.90 25.80
C GLY A 57 10.84 7.76 25.12
N SER A 58 11.25 8.80 24.37
CA SER A 58 10.32 9.63 23.59
C SER A 58 9.62 8.82 22.48
N LEU A 59 10.36 7.96 21.78
CA LEU A 59 9.79 7.06 20.77
C LEU A 59 8.74 6.12 21.37
N TYR A 60 9.02 5.52 22.52
CA TYR A 60 8.09 4.59 23.18
C TYR A 60 6.80 5.26 23.70
N GLN A 61 6.75 6.58 23.84
CA GLN A 61 5.50 7.28 24.12
C GLN A 61 4.47 7.15 22.99
N TYR A 62 4.93 6.99 21.75
CA TYR A 62 4.08 6.88 20.54
C TYR A 62 3.99 5.46 20.01
N PHE A 63 5.10 4.75 19.96
CA PHE A 63 5.19 3.41 19.38
C PHE A 63 5.66 2.40 20.43
N PRO A 64 4.78 1.47 20.87
CA PRO A 64 5.11 0.53 21.95
C PRO A 64 6.20 -0.48 21.58
N ASN A 65 6.43 -0.71 20.30
CA ASN A 65 7.39 -1.67 19.78
C ASN A 65 7.66 -1.42 18.29
N LYS A 66 8.64 -2.15 17.72
CA LYS A 66 8.97 -2.05 16.30
C LYS A 66 7.82 -2.45 15.36
N ALA A 67 6.97 -3.38 15.77
CA ALA A 67 5.83 -3.81 14.96
C ALA A 67 4.81 -2.68 14.79
N ALA A 68 4.62 -1.83 15.80
CA ALA A 68 3.75 -0.66 15.72
C ALA A 68 4.27 0.39 14.72
N ILE A 69 5.58 0.60 14.64
CA ILE A 69 6.18 1.50 13.65
C ILE A 69 5.98 0.92 12.25
N LEU A 70 6.35 -0.35 12.04
CA LEU A 70 6.25 -1.02 10.74
C LEU A 70 4.79 -1.09 10.25
N PHE A 71 3.85 -1.41 11.15
CA PHE A 71 2.42 -1.39 10.81
C PHE A 71 1.94 0.03 10.46
N ARG A 72 2.42 1.06 11.13
CA ARG A 72 2.08 2.45 10.79
C ARG A 72 2.60 2.81 9.39
N LEU A 73 3.85 2.47 9.05
CA LEU A 73 4.41 2.68 7.72
C LEU A 73 3.59 1.96 6.64
N GLN A 74 3.25 0.69 6.88
CA GLN A 74 2.41 -0.09 5.98
C GLN A 74 1.00 0.50 5.81
N SER A 75 0.41 0.99 6.90
CA SER A 75 -0.92 1.60 6.86
C SER A 75 -0.92 2.93 6.11
N ASP A 76 0.13 3.73 6.26
CA ASP A 76 0.30 4.99 5.55
C ASP A 76 0.52 4.73 4.04
N GLU A 77 1.31 3.72 3.67
CA GLU A 77 1.51 3.28 2.29
C GLU A 77 0.18 2.81 1.66
N TRP A 78 -0.57 1.94 2.33
CA TRP A 78 -1.88 1.49 1.84
C TRP A 78 -2.85 2.65 1.65
N ARG A 79 -2.88 3.59 2.59
CA ARG A 79 -3.75 4.78 2.48
C ARG A 79 -3.37 5.63 1.28
N GLN A 80 -2.09 5.94 1.09
CA GLN A 80 -1.59 6.72 -0.05
C GLN A 80 -1.91 6.05 -1.38
N THR A 81 -1.65 4.74 -1.49
CA THR A 81 -2.00 3.97 -2.69
C THR A 81 -3.50 3.99 -2.94
N SER A 82 -4.34 3.77 -1.91
CA SER A 82 -5.80 3.81 -2.05
C SER A 82 -6.32 5.18 -2.46
N GLU A 83 -5.77 6.26 -1.92
CA GLU A 83 -6.12 7.64 -2.30
C GLU A 83 -5.75 7.90 -3.77
N MET A 84 -4.54 7.54 -4.19
CA MET A 84 -4.10 7.65 -5.59
C MET A 84 -5.01 6.88 -6.55
N LEU A 85 -5.34 5.62 -6.22
CA LEU A 85 -6.21 4.79 -7.05
C LEU A 85 -7.62 5.38 -7.15
N ARG A 86 -8.16 5.86 -6.03
CA ARG A 86 -9.48 6.49 -5.99
C ARG A 86 -9.52 7.74 -6.85
N ASP A 87 -8.56 8.64 -6.68
CA ASP A 87 -8.48 9.89 -7.43
C ASP A 87 -8.45 9.66 -8.94
N ILE A 88 -7.72 8.62 -9.40
CA ILE A 88 -7.66 8.24 -10.81
C ILE A 88 -8.98 7.63 -11.28
N LEU A 89 -9.58 6.72 -10.50
CA LEU A 89 -10.79 6.00 -10.92
C LEU A 89 -12.04 6.87 -10.84
N GLU A 90 -12.08 7.88 -9.96
CA GLU A 90 -13.19 8.84 -9.84
C GLU A 90 -13.09 10.02 -10.80
N ASP A 91 -11.96 10.22 -11.47
CA ASP A 91 -11.76 11.31 -12.44
C ASP A 91 -12.55 11.07 -13.74
N ARG A 92 -13.83 11.46 -13.73
CA ARG A 92 -14.77 11.26 -14.86
C ARG A 92 -14.48 12.08 -16.12
N ARG A 93 -13.42 12.89 -16.13
CA ARG A 93 -12.98 13.60 -17.36
C ARG A 93 -12.54 12.62 -18.45
N ASP A 94 -12.03 11.45 -18.02
CA ASP A 94 -11.65 10.38 -18.93
C ASP A 94 -12.64 9.21 -18.89
N PRO A 95 -12.88 8.52 -20.04
CA PRO A 95 -13.71 7.32 -20.07
C PRO A 95 -13.07 6.17 -19.28
N PRO A 96 -13.87 5.19 -18.79
CA PRO A 96 -13.39 4.12 -17.92
C PRO A 96 -12.13 3.38 -18.41
N PRO A 97 -11.95 3.03 -19.70
CA PRO A 97 -10.72 2.39 -20.16
C PRO A 97 -9.46 3.25 -20.01
N GLN A 98 -9.58 4.56 -20.18
CA GLN A 98 -8.43 5.47 -19.99
C GLN A 98 -8.08 5.62 -18.51
N ARG A 99 -9.09 5.71 -17.62
CA ARG A 99 -8.86 5.72 -16.17
C ARG A 99 -8.17 4.44 -15.70
N LEU A 100 -8.61 3.28 -16.19
CA LEU A 100 -7.96 2.00 -15.89
C LEU A 100 -6.50 1.98 -16.37
N ARG A 101 -6.22 2.48 -17.57
CA ARG A 101 -4.85 2.62 -18.09
C ARG A 101 -3.99 3.52 -17.20
N ARG A 102 -4.48 4.69 -16.87
CA ARG A 102 -3.79 5.65 -15.96
C ARG A 102 -3.50 5.01 -14.60
N LEU A 103 -4.46 4.26 -14.05
CA LEU A 103 -4.29 3.53 -12.80
C LEU A 103 -3.16 2.51 -12.90
N VAL A 104 -3.12 1.70 -13.94
CA VAL A 104 -2.06 0.69 -14.14
C VAL A 104 -0.69 1.36 -14.20
N HIS A 105 -0.55 2.43 -14.99
CA HIS A 105 0.70 3.17 -15.08
C HIS A 105 1.14 3.76 -13.73
N ALA A 106 0.22 4.41 -13.01
CA ALA A 106 0.52 5.01 -11.72
C ALA A 106 0.93 3.94 -10.70
N PHE A 107 0.21 2.81 -10.66
CA PHE A 107 0.48 1.72 -9.73
C PHE A 107 1.83 1.04 -10.02
N ILE A 108 2.10 0.62 -11.26
CA ILE A 108 3.37 -0.04 -11.63
C ILE A 108 4.56 0.89 -11.37
N ARG A 109 4.42 2.18 -11.64
CA ARG A 109 5.46 3.16 -11.33
C ARG A 109 5.71 3.25 -9.83
N SER A 110 4.65 3.40 -9.01
CA SER A 110 4.80 3.50 -7.56
C SER A 110 5.40 2.23 -6.95
N GLU A 111 5.07 1.04 -7.47
CA GLU A 111 5.72 -0.22 -7.07
C GLU A 111 7.24 -0.21 -7.33
N CYS A 112 7.67 0.35 -8.47
CA CYS A 112 9.10 0.45 -8.79
C CYS A 112 9.82 1.55 -7.98
N ASP A 113 9.18 2.71 -7.79
CA ASP A 113 9.77 3.86 -7.07
C ASP A 113 9.94 3.56 -5.58
N GLU A 114 9.09 2.71 -4.99
CA GLU A 114 9.07 2.38 -3.57
C GLU A 114 9.49 0.92 -3.28
N ALA A 115 10.08 0.23 -4.25
CA ALA A 115 10.36 -1.21 -4.19
C ALA A 115 11.16 -1.65 -2.95
N GLU A 116 12.17 -0.88 -2.54
CA GLU A 116 12.99 -1.20 -1.36
C GLU A 116 12.17 -1.17 -0.07
N VAL A 117 11.36 -0.13 0.11
CA VAL A 117 10.54 0.04 1.31
C VAL A 117 9.42 -0.99 1.34
N ARG A 118 8.72 -1.20 0.21
CA ARG A 118 7.63 -2.19 0.11
C ARG A 118 8.14 -3.60 0.31
N GLY A 119 9.28 -3.97 -0.28
CA GLY A 119 9.91 -5.26 -0.06
C GLY A 119 10.26 -5.49 1.42
N ALA A 120 10.84 -4.49 2.08
CA ALA A 120 11.18 -4.59 3.49
C ALA A 120 9.95 -4.61 4.42
N LEU A 121 8.85 -3.94 4.05
CA LEU A 121 7.56 -4.04 4.75
C LEU A 121 6.91 -5.41 4.57
N ASP A 122 6.99 -6.01 3.39
CA ASP A 122 6.52 -7.38 3.13
C ASP A 122 7.28 -8.41 3.98
N ASP A 123 8.61 -8.28 4.09
CA ASP A 123 9.44 -9.10 4.97
C ASP A 123 9.06 -8.93 6.46
N ALA A 124 8.65 -7.72 6.85
CA ALA A 124 8.19 -7.40 8.20
C ALA A 124 6.75 -7.81 8.48
N ALA A 125 5.93 -8.08 7.45
CA ALA A 125 4.50 -8.37 7.57
C ALA A 125 4.14 -9.46 8.59
N PRO A 126 4.93 -10.54 8.78
CA PRO A 126 4.67 -11.53 9.83
C PRO A 126 4.56 -10.96 11.25
N LEU A 127 5.09 -9.76 11.50
CA LEU A 127 5.03 -9.11 12.81
C LEU A 127 3.67 -8.49 13.13
N TYR A 128 2.84 -8.18 12.11
CA TYR A 128 1.59 -7.43 12.29
C TYR A 128 0.41 -7.89 11.41
N ARG A 129 0.64 -8.67 10.33
CA ARG A 129 -0.41 -8.98 9.33
C ARG A 129 -1.65 -9.66 9.90
N ASP A 130 -1.50 -10.41 10.99
CA ASP A 130 -2.59 -11.15 11.65
C ASP A 130 -3.28 -10.37 12.76
N ALA A 131 -2.81 -9.14 13.04
CA ALA A 131 -3.45 -8.26 14.00
C ALA A 131 -4.85 -7.80 13.49
N PRO A 132 -5.82 -7.61 14.41
CA PRO A 132 -7.16 -7.13 14.04
C PRO A 132 -7.13 -5.82 13.26
N GLU A 133 -6.24 -4.89 13.65
CA GLU A 133 -6.06 -3.58 13.02
C GLU A 133 -5.58 -3.69 11.57
N ALA A 134 -4.65 -4.61 11.29
CA ALA A 134 -4.15 -4.84 9.93
C ALA A 134 -5.22 -5.49 9.03
N ARG A 135 -6.05 -6.38 9.59
CA ARG A 135 -7.19 -6.95 8.86
C ARG A 135 -8.25 -5.91 8.55
N ALA A 136 -8.57 -5.02 9.51
CA ALA A 136 -9.53 -3.95 9.32
C ALA A 136 -9.07 -2.95 8.25
N ALA A 137 -7.79 -2.55 8.27
CA ALA A 137 -7.22 -1.64 7.28
C ALA A 137 -7.31 -2.22 5.85
N ARG A 138 -6.96 -3.51 5.66
CA ARG A 138 -7.09 -4.18 4.36
C ARG A 138 -8.54 -4.21 3.85
N LYS A 139 -9.49 -4.54 4.70
CA LYS A 139 -10.91 -4.59 4.32
C LYS A 139 -11.45 -3.23 3.87
N ALA A 140 -10.94 -2.13 4.41
CA ALA A 140 -11.36 -0.77 4.03
C ALA A 140 -10.92 -0.38 2.61
N MET A 141 -9.90 -1.06 2.02
CA MET A 141 -9.37 -0.76 0.70
C MET A 141 -10.18 -1.36 -0.47
N ASP A 142 -11.04 -2.36 -0.21
CA ASP A 142 -11.64 -3.20 -1.27
C ASP A 142 -12.75 -2.52 -2.10
N GLY A 143 -13.23 -1.34 -1.71
CA GLY A 143 -14.43 -0.73 -2.30
C GLY A 143 -14.23 0.05 -3.62
N THR A 144 -13.07 0.63 -3.84
CA THR A 144 -12.84 1.61 -4.95
C THR A 144 -12.95 0.96 -6.33
N MET A 145 -12.32 -0.18 -6.54
CA MET A 145 -12.37 -0.90 -7.81
C MET A 145 -13.79 -1.44 -8.10
N ALA A 146 -14.49 -1.90 -7.08
CA ALA A 146 -15.87 -2.36 -7.23
C ALA A 146 -16.78 -1.21 -7.69
N ALA A 147 -16.68 -0.04 -7.06
CA ALA A 147 -17.44 1.16 -7.45
C ALA A 147 -17.14 1.59 -8.90
N PHE A 148 -15.87 1.58 -9.30
CA PHE A 148 -15.47 1.85 -10.69
C PHE A 148 -16.13 0.89 -11.68
N LEU A 149 -16.19 -0.41 -11.39
CA LEU A 149 -16.78 -1.40 -12.29
C LEU A 149 -18.31 -1.32 -12.38
N TYR A 150 -18.99 -0.78 -11.37
CA TYR A 150 -20.42 -0.45 -11.50
C TYR A 150 -20.67 0.57 -12.59
N GLU A 151 -19.80 1.57 -12.73
CA GLU A 151 -19.87 2.57 -13.81
C GLU A 151 -19.36 2.00 -15.15
N ALA A 152 -18.22 1.30 -15.10
CA ALA A 152 -17.51 0.86 -16.31
C ALA A 152 -18.22 -0.27 -17.06
N ALA A 153 -18.97 -1.15 -16.38
CA ALA A 153 -19.66 -2.29 -16.95
C ALA A 153 -21.10 -2.44 -16.41
N PRO A 154 -21.98 -1.48 -16.68
CA PRO A 154 -23.34 -1.45 -16.10
C PRO A 154 -24.20 -2.64 -16.56
N SER A 155 -23.96 -3.19 -17.77
CA SER A 155 -24.70 -4.32 -18.31
C SER A 155 -24.34 -5.67 -17.69
N SER A 156 -23.19 -5.76 -16.99
CA SER A 156 -22.75 -6.99 -16.35
C SER A 156 -23.53 -7.27 -15.06
N SER A 157 -23.63 -8.54 -14.68
CA SER A 157 -24.20 -8.92 -13.39
C SER A 157 -23.30 -8.44 -12.24
N GLU A 158 -23.88 -8.20 -11.07
CA GLU A 158 -23.15 -7.84 -9.85
C GLU A 158 -22.03 -8.84 -9.56
N ALA A 159 -22.32 -10.14 -9.62
CA ALA A 159 -21.33 -11.18 -9.40
C ALA A 159 -20.17 -11.12 -10.41
N ALA A 160 -20.41 -10.76 -11.65
CA ALA A 160 -19.37 -10.58 -12.66
C ALA A 160 -18.49 -9.37 -12.34
N ARG A 161 -19.09 -8.23 -11.93
CA ARG A 161 -18.36 -7.02 -11.52
C ARG A 161 -17.49 -7.26 -10.28
N LEU A 162 -18.01 -7.95 -9.27
CA LEU A 162 -17.25 -8.27 -8.05
C LEU A 162 -16.05 -9.19 -8.36
N ARG A 163 -16.25 -10.24 -9.17
CA ARG A 163 -15.14 -11.10 -9.62
C ARG A 163 -14.10 -10.32 -10.42
N ALA A 164 -14.54 -9.41 -11.28
CA ALA A 164 -13.64 -8.58 -12.08
C ALA A 164 -12.85 -7.59 -11.19
N ALA A 165 -13.48 -7.00 -10.18
CA ALA A 165 -12.79 -6.13 -9.22
C ALA A 165 -11.68 -6.88 -8.50
N GLU A 166 -11.98 -8.07 -7.98
CA GLU A 166 -11.00 -8.92 -7.33
C GLU A 166 -9.87 -9.33 -8.28
N LEU A 167 -10.21 -9.81 -9.49
CA LEU A 167 -9.24 -10.23 -10.49
C LEU A 167 -8.30 -9.10 -10.90
N ILE A 168 -8.84 -7.92 -11.24
CA ILE A 168 -8.04 -6.77 -11.66
C ILE A 168 -7.12 -6.33 -10.52
N SER A 169 -7.64 -6.15 -9.30
CA SER A 169 -6.86 -5.70 -8.16
C SER A 169 -5.73 -6.68 -7.80
N ARG A 170 -6.01 -7.98 -7.77
CA ARG A 170 -5.00 -9.01 -7.49
C ARG A 170 -3.96 -9.13 -8.61
N THR A 171 -4.39 -9.01 -9.86
CA THR A 171 -3.49 -9.07 -11.01
C THR A 171 -2.50 -7.91 -11.00
N ILE A 172 -2.99 -6.68 -10.81
CA ILE A 172 -2.13 -5.48 -10.76
C ILE A 172 -1.14 -5.60 -9.61
N ALA A 173 -1.59 -5.99 -8.42
CA ALA A 173 -0.74 -6.14 -7.24
C ALA A 173 0.34 -7.22 -7.43
N ALA A 174 -0.04 -8.39 -7.96
CA ALA A 174 0.91 -9.48 -8.20
C ALA A 174 1.95 -9.11 -9.27
N LEU A 175 1.50 -8.54 -10.38
CA LEU A 175 2.38 -8.13 -11.49
C LEU A 175 3.30 -6.97 -11.08
N GLY A 176 2.78 -5.98 -10.33
CA GLY A 176 3.57 -4.86 -9.84
C GLY A 176 4.68 -5.32 -8.90
N LYS A 177 4.34 -6.16 -7.93
CA LYS A 177 5.30 -6.72 -6.97
C LYS A 177 6.39 -7.55 -7.66
N ASP A 178 6.02 -8.44 -8.58
CA ASP A 178 6.99 -9.27 -9.30
C ASP A 178 7.90 -8.40 -10.17
N PHE A 179 7.33 -7.47 -10.92
CA PHE A 179 8.08 -6.60 -11.83
C PHE A 179 9.05 -5.68 -11.10
N SER A 180 8.67 -5.12 -9.95
CA SER A 180 9.49 -4.22 -9.13
C SER A 180 10.57 -4.94 -8.31
N SER A 181 10.60 -6.29 -8.32
CA SER A 181 11.60 -7.09 -7.59
C SER A 181 13.05 -6.84 -8.02
N ARG A 182 13.25 -6.18 -9.16
CA ARG A 182 14.55 -5.78 -9.71
C ARG A 182 14.48 -4.33 -10.20
N PRO A 183 15.59 -3.58 -10.14
CA PRO A 183 15.64 -2.23 -10.70
C PRO A 183 15.20 -2.19 -12.17
N ARG A 184 14.40 -1.19 -12.53
CA ARG A 184 13.85 -1.01 -13.88
C ARG A 184 14.12 0.40 -14.38
N THR A 185 14.36 0.52 -15.67
CA THR A 185 14.43 1.82 -16.34
C THR A 185 13.02 2.39 -16.56
N ALA A 186 12.91 3.70 -16.72
CA ALA A 186 11.64 4.36 -17.01
C ALA A 186 10.98 3.82 -18.31
N ALA A 187 11.78 3.44 -19.30
CA ALA A 187 11.28 2.85 -20.54
C ALA A 187 10.67 1.45 -20.31
N GLU A 188 11.33 0.60 -19.51
CA GLU A 188 10.80 -0.73 -19.14
C GLU A 188 9.52 -0.60 -18.34
N ILE A 189 9.46 0.34 -17.38
CA ILE A 189 8.26 0.60 -16.57
C ILE A 189 7.09 1.00 -17.47
N SER A 190 7.31 1.93 -18.41
CA SER A 190 6.25 2.37 -19.33
C SER A 190 5.77 1.22 -20.23
N ALA A 191 6.69 0.48 -20.87
CA ALA A 191 6.34 -0.61 -21.78
C ALA A 191 5.58 -1.74 -21.05
N TYR A 192 6.00 -2.08 -19.82
CA TYR A 192 5.31 -3.08 -19.03
C TYR A 192 3.91 -2.62 -18.60
N ALA A 193 3.80 -1.37 -18.13
CA ALA A 193 2.51 -0.79 -17.77
C ALA A 193 1.54 -0.73 -18.95
N ASP A 194 2.04 -0.40 -20.17
CA ASP A 194 1.23 -0.43 -21.40
C ASP A 194 0.68 -1.83 -21.68
N ALA A 195 1.51 -2.87 -21.62
CA ALA A 195 1.10 -4.25 -21.86
C ALA A 195 0.05 -4.73 -20.85
N VAL A 196 0.25 -4.44 -19.55
CA VAL A 196 -0.72 -4.77 -18.50
C VAL A 196 -2.02 -3.99 -18.68
N ALA A 197 -1.94 -2.72 -19.03
CA ALA A 197 -3.11 -1.88 -19.28
C ALA A 197 -3.91 -2.37 -20.50
N ASP A 198 -3.24 -2.78 -21.59
CA ASP A 198 -3.90 -3.34 -22.77
C ASP A 198 -4.65 -4.63 -22.43
N MET A 199 -4.03 -5.53 -21.69
CA MET A 199 -4.66 -6.76 -21.20
C MET A 199 -5.93 -6.48 -20.38
N LEU A 200 -5.83 -5.58 -19.38
CA LEU A 200 -6.94 -5.27 -18.49
C LEU A 200 -8.06 -4.47 -19.19
N CYS A 201 -7.70 -3.57 -20.12
CA CYS A 201 -8.68 -2.87 -20.95
C CYS A 201 -9.40 -3.81 -21.93
N ALA A 202 -8.71 -4.82 -22.47
CA ALA A 202 -9.35 -5.87 -23.28
C ALA A 202 -10.34 -6.68 -22.45
N TYR A 203 -9.97 -7.07 -21.22
CA TYR A 203 -10.86 -7.73 -20.29
C TYR A 203 -12.08 -6.87 -19.93
N LEU A 204 -11.89 -5.57 -19.64
CA LEU A 204 -12.98 -4.65 -19.38
C LEU A 204 -13.96 -4.54 -20.58
N LYS A 205 -13.46 -4.58 -21.81
CA LYS A 205 -14.31 -4.62 -23.02
C LYS A 205 -15.18 -5.88 -23.09
N THR A 206 -14.67 -7.05 -22.68
CA THR A 206 -15.47 -8.29 -22.64
C THR A 206 -16.60 -8.21 -21.63
N LEU A 207 -16.35 -7.63 -20.46
CA LEU A 207 -17.38 -7.40 -19.44
C LEU A 207 -18.51 -6.50 -19.90
N ARG A 208 -18.23 -5.51 -20.75
CA ARG A 208 -19.23 -4.57 -21.27
C ARG A 208 -20.15 -5.15 -22.34
N ARG A 209 -19.80 -6.31 -22.91
CA ARG A 209 -20.54 -6.97 -24.01
C ARG A 209 -21.46 -8.09 -23.54
N GLY A 210 -21.28 -8.58 -22.35
CA GLY A 210 -22.09 -9.61 -21.71
C GLY A 210 -23.12 -9.02 -20.77
#